data_5c3a27340f2af1b1cc6c049bde378bc8
#
_entry.id   5c3a27340f2af1b1cc6c049bde378bc8
#
_cell.length_a   1.000
_cell.length_b   1.000
_cell.length_c   1.000
_cell.angle_alpha   90.00
_cell.angle_beta   90.00
_cell.angle_gamma   90.00
#
_symmetry.space_group_name_H-M   'P 1'
#
loop_
_entity.id
_entity.type
_entity.pdbx_description
1 polymer ?
#
loop_
_entity_poly.entity_id
_entity_poly.type
_entity_poly.pdbx_seq_one_letter_code
_entity_poly.pdbx_strand_id
1 'polypeptide(L)'
;MLCAEGLSALLRRAEVRGDIHGVKVCRGAPLLTHLLFVDDCFLFCWASIRECTKIKEVLQVYESVSGQAINFQKLEIFYDKNTSEVYREVIKSLLQVPPNMGNGKYLGMSSMIGRNKKAMFSYLRDKVWRKIQQWSGKHLSKAGRQVLIKSVAQSIPTYCMSTFLLPTTLGEEIQRMINSFWWGSNRRQGRGINWLSWDKLTMRKEYGGIGFRHLFGFNLAMLGSKVGNS
;
A
#
# COMPACT_ATOMS: atom_id res chain seq x y z
N MET A 1 14.25 18.85 -2.53
CA MET A 1 14.36 18.60 -3.98
C MET A 1 15.81 18.43 -4.42
N LEU A 2 16.73 19.39 -4.22
CA LEU A 2 18.12 19.29 -4.66
C LEU A 2 18.86 18.03 -4.18
N CYS A 3 18.66 17.62 -2.93
CA CYS A 3 19.30 16.40 -2.39
C CYS A 3 18.83 15.12 -3.10
N ALA A 4 17.54 15.00 -3.39
CA ALA A 4 17.02 13.84 -4.10
C ALA A 4 17.54 13.76 -5.55
N GLU A 5 17.69 14.89 -6.22
CA GLU A 5 18.32 14.95 -7.54
C GLU A 5 19.80 14.56 -7.49
N GLY A 6 20.54 14.94 -6.44
CA GLY A 6 21.91 14.52 -6.22
C GLY A 6 22.04 12.99 -6.11
N LEU A 7 21.18 12.34 -5.33
CA LEU A 7 21.15 10.87 -5.24
C LEU A 7 20.80 10.23 -6.59
N SER A 8 19.78 10.76 -7.27
CA SER A 8 19.39 10.28 -8.59
C SER A 8 20.53 10.39 -9.61
N ALA A 9 21.29 11.49 -9.60
CA ALA A 9 22.44 11.69 -10.49
C ALA A 9 23.56 10.67 -10.20
N LEU A 10 23.87 10.39 -8.93
CA LEU A 10 24.86 9.40 -8.55
C LEU A 10 24.46 7.98 -8.99
N LEU A 11 23.18 7.61 -8.79
CA LEU A 11 22.64 6.31 -9.21
C LEU A 11 22.65 6.15 -10.73
N ARG A 12 22.22 7.17 -11.48
CA ARG A 12 22.27 7.17 -12.95
C ARG A 12 23.71 7.05 -13.47
N ARG A 13 24.66 7.72 -12.82
CA ARG A 13 26.08 7.60 -13.20
C ARG A 13 26.60 6.17 -12.99
N ALA A 14 26.20 5.51 -11.90
CA ALA A 14 26.54 4.11 -11.64
C ALA A 14 25.89 3.17 -12.67
N GLU A 15 24.64 3.44 -13.08
CA GLU A 15 23.93 2.72 -14.13
C GLU A 15 24.65 2.83 -15.48
N VAL A 16 24.98 4.05 -15.92
CA VAL A 16 25.70 4.29 -17.20
C VAL A 16 27.06 3.61 -17.24
N ARG A 17 27.72 3.46 -16.09
CA ARG A 17 28.99 2.73 -15.97
C ARG A 17 28.85 1.22 -15.96
N GLY A 18 27.62 0.70 -15.88
CA GLY A 18 27.36 -0.73 -15.70
C GLY A 18 27.72 -1.27 -14.30
N ASP A 19 27.80 -0.38 -13.31
CA ASP A 19 28.06 -0.76 -11.91
C ASP A 19 26.81 -1.24 -11.22
N ILE A 20 25.62 -0.78 -11.65
CA ILE A 20 24.30 -1.14 -11.14
C ILE A 20 23.37 -1.46 -12.31
N HIS A 21 22.64 -2.56 -12.22
CA HIS A 21 21.63 -2.95 -13.18
C HIS A 21 20.25 -2.83 -12.53
N GLY A 22 19.38 -2.03 -13.15
CA GLY A 22 18.02 -1.89 -12.72
C GLY A 22 17.12 -3.03 -13.19
N VAL A 23 15.82 -2.88 -12.98
CA VAL A 23 14.79 -3.83 -13.42
C VAL A 23 13.95 -3.24 -14.55
N LYS A 24 13.46 -4.09 -15.45
CA LYS A 24 12.43 -3.72 -16.43
C LYS A 24 11.08 -4.23 -15.98
N VAL A 25 10.11 -3.33 -15.87
CA VAL A 25 8.75 -3.67 -15.43
C VAL A 25 8.01 -4.50 -16.49
N CYS A 26 8.27 -4.23 -17.78
CA CYS A 26 7.71 -4.97 -18.90
C CYS A 26 8.64 -4.89 -20.13
N ARG A 27 8.30 -5.65 -21.17
CA ARG A 27 9.02 -5.65 -22.45
C ARG A 27 8.90 -4.25 -23.07
N GLY A 28 10.03 -3.60 -23.39
CA GLY A 28 10.07 -2.23 -23.93
C GLY A 28 10.03 -1.11 -22.89
N ALA A 29 9.82 -1.40 -21.60
CA ALA A 29 9.92 -0.39 -20.56
C ALA A 29 11.36 0.10 -20.38
N PRO A 30 11.56 1.37 -19.96
CA PRO A 30 12.87 1.87 -19.55
C PRO A 30 13.40 1.08 -18.36
N LEU A 31 14.72 1.06 -18.23
CA LEU A 31 15.38 0.48 -17.07
C LEU A 31 15.09 1.35 -15.84
N LEU A 32 14.74 0.70 -14.75
CA LEU A 32 14.42 1.35 -13.49
C LEU A 32 15.45 0.96 -12.44
N THR A 33 16.28 1.91 -12.01
CA THR A 33 17.29 1.72 -10.97
C THR A 33 16.84 2.25 -9.62
N HIS A 34 15.96 3.27 -9.60
CA HIS A 34 15.47 3.87 -8.37
C HIS A 34 14.13 4.54 -8.54
N LEU A 35 13.37 4.63 -7.45
CA LEU A 35 12.18 5.46 -7.28
C LEU A 35 12.34 6.28 -6.02
N LEU A 36 12.17 7.58 -6.13
CA LEU A 36 12.24 8.52 -5.02
C LEU A 36 10.85 9.12 -4.78
N PHE A 37 10.40 9.12 -3.54
CA PHE A 37 9.15 9.75 -3.14
C PHE A 37 9.31 10.38 -1.76
N VAL A 38 9.41 11.70 -1.71
CA VAL A 38 9.69 12.49 -0.49
C VAL A 38 10.93 11.94 0.21
N ASP A 39 10.78 11.27 1.35
CA ASP A 39 11.86 10.69 2.16
C ASP A 39 12.08 9.19 1.87
N ASP A 40 11.18 8.57 1.13
CA ASP A 40 11.26 7.15 0.79
C ASP A 40 12.02 6.93 -0.52
N CYS A 41 12.90 5.93 -0.54
CA CYS A 41 13.68 5.55 -1.71
C CYS A 41 13.60 4.04 -1.95
N PHE A 42 13.25 3.65 -3.17
CA PHE A 42 13.46 2.29 -3.67
C PHE A 42 14.66 2.23 -4.58
N LEU A 43 15.54 1.27 -4.35
CA LEU A 43 16.67 0.96 -5.21
C LEU A 43 16.46 -0.45 -5.80
N PHE A 44 16.73 -0.58 -7.08
CA PHE A 44 16.61 -1.82 -7.81
C PHE A 44 17.98 -2.23 -8.34
N CYS A 45 18.43 -3.42 -8.01
CA CYS A 45 19.72 -3.95 -8.46
C CYS A 45 19.66 -5.47 -8.54
N TRP A 46 20.65 -6.07 -9.16
CA TRP A 46 20.83 -7.50 -9.08
C TRP A 46 21.32 -7.92 -7.70
N ALA A 47 20.91 -9.10 -7.26
CA ALA A 47 21.33 -9.67 -5.98
C ALA A 47 22.78 -10.19 -6.07
N SER A 48 23.71 -9.27 -6.32
CA SER A 48 25.15 -9.52 -6.39
C SER A 48 25.91 -8.71 -5.37
N ILE A 49 26.97 -9.28 -4.80
CA ILE A 49 27.82 -8.58 -3.83
C ILE A 49 28.40 -7.31 -4.42
N ARG A 50 28.81 -7.37 -5.70
CA ARG A 50 29.40 -6.21 -6.41
C ARG A 50 28.44 -5.03 -6.47
N GLU A 51 27.18 -5.25 -6.88
CA GLU A 51 26.21 -4.16 -7.00
C GLU A 51 25.76 -3.64 -5.63
N CYS A 52 25.57 -4.52 -4.66
CA CYS A 52 25.23 -4.10 -3.30
C CYS A 52 26.34 -3.28 -2.64
N THR A 53 27.61 -3.64 -2.88
CA THR A 53 28.76 -2.83 -2.44
C THR A 53 28.73 -1.47 -3.12
N LYS A 54 28.46 -1.43 -4.44
CA LYS A 54 28.39 -0.16 -5.18
C LYS A 54 27.26 0.74 -4.69
N ILE A 55 26.10 0.19 -4.40
CA ILE A 55 24.99 0.94 -3.79
C ILE A 55 25.43 1.53 -2.45
N LYS A 56 26.09 0.74 -1.59
CA LYS A 56 26.59 1.22 -0.31
C LYS A 56 27.56 2.39 -0.48
N GLU A 57 28.50 2.30 -1.43
CA GLU A 57 29.43 3.40 -1.76
C GLU A 57 28.68 4.65 -2.21
N VAL A 58 27.71 4.51 -3.13
CA VAL A 58 26.89 5.65 -3.62
C VAL A 58 26.16 6.32 -2.46
N LEU A 59 25.57 5.53 -1.56
CA LEU A 59 24.86 6.04 -0.39
C LEU A 59 25.81 6.76 0.58
N GLN A 60 27.00 6.24 0.82
CA GLN A 60 28.02 6.89 1.67
C GLN A 60 28.50 8.23 1.06
N VAL A 61 28.73 8.26 -0.25
CA VAL A 61 29.06 9.52 -0.94
C VAL A 61 27.93 10.53 -0.81
N TYR A 62 26.69 10.07 -0.98
CA TYR A 62 25.51 10.92 -0.82
C TYR A 62 25.40 11.49 0.60
N GLU A 63 25.58 10.67 1.65
CA GLU A 63 25.59 11.13 3.04
C GLU A 63 26.66 12.20 3.29
N SER A 64 27.88 11.95 2.82
CA SER A 64 29.01 12.88 3.03
C SER A 64 28.82 14.25 2.36
N VAL A 65 28.13 14.27 1.22
CA VAL A 65 27.92 15.52 0.44
C VAL A 65 26.64 16.25 0.86
N SER A 66 25.56 15.51 1.11
CA SER A 66 24.26 16.10 1.42
C SER A 66 24.08 16.44 2.90
N GLY A 67 24.87 15.83 3.79
CA GLY A 67 24.68 15.89 5.24
C GLY A 67 23.43 15.12 5.74
N GLN A 68 22.75 14.36 4.87
CA GLN A 68 21.58 13.56 5.22
C GLN A 68 22.02 12.14 5.59
N ALA A 69 21.75 11.71 6.82
CA ALA A 69 22.04 10.36 7.26
C ALA A 69 20.99 9.35 6.78
N ILE A 70 21.43 8.24 6.21
CA ILE A 70 20.56 7.14 5.81
C ILE A 70 20.23 6.30 7.03
N ASN A 71 18.94 6.07 7.24
CA ASN A 71 18.50 5.24 8.35
C ASN A 71 18.53 3.75 7.99
N PHE A 72 19.69 3.11 8.17
CA PHE A 72 19.88 1.68 7.92
C PHE A 72 19.00 0.77 8.80
N GLN A 73 18.51 1.26 9.93
CA GLN A 73 17.57 0.50 10.79
C GLN A 73 16.18 0.36 10.16
N LYS A 74 15.84 1.24 9.22
CA LYS A 74 14.60 1.18 8.44
C LYS A 74 14.80 0.58 7.04
N LEU A 75 16.04 0.20 6.71
CA LEU A 75 16.34 -0.41 5.42
C LEU A 75 15.73 -1.81 5.34
N GLU A 76 14.97 -2.05 4.28
CA GLU A 76 14.38 -3.35 3.98
C GLU A 76 14.89 -3.84 2.64
N ILE A 77 15.15 -5.14 2.53
CA ILE A 77 15.58 -5.77 1.29
C ILE A 77 14.56 -6.79 0.84
N PHE A 78 14.14 -6.69 -0.42
CA PHE A 78 13.25 -7.64 -1.07
C PHE A 78 14.03 -8.43 -2.10
N TYR A 79 14.03 -9.75 -1.96
CA TYR A 79 14.74 -10.64 -2.88
C TYR A 79 13.77 -11.33 -3.83
N ASP A 80 14.23 -11.56 -5.05
CA ASP A 80 13.56 -12.49 -5.95
C ASP A 80 13.63 -13.92 -5.37
N LYS A 81 12.64 -14.74 -5.73
CA LYS A 81 12.53 -16.14 -5.27
C LYS A 81 13.74 -16.99 -5.61
N ASN A 82 14.40 -16.66 -6.71
CA ASN A 82 15.56 -17.39 -7.20
C ASN A 82 16.87 -17.04 -6.48
N THR A 83 16.87 -16.04 -5.61
CA THR A 83 18.07 -15.67 -4.85
C THR A 83 18.31 -16.69 -3.73
N SER A 84 19.49 -17.33 -3.75
CA SER A 84 19.85 -18.34 -2.74
C SER A 84 19.97 -17.73 -1.34
N GLU A 85 19.70 -18.54 -0.33
CA GLU A 85 19.72 -18.06 1.07
C GLU A 85 21.13 -17.59 1.49
N VAL A 86 22.18 -18.23 0.99
CA VAL A 86 23.57 -17.83 1.23
C VAL A 86 23.82 -16.39 0.75
N TYR A 87 23.39 -16.06 -0.47
CA TYR A 87 23.54 -14.69 -0.99
C TYR A 87 22.71 -13.69 -0.21
N ARG A 88 21.51 -14.07 0.25
CA ARG A 88 20.67 -13.18 1.09
C ARG A 88 21.36 -12.80 2.39
N GLU A 89 21.94 -13.77 3.08
CA GLU A 89 22.64 -13.52 4.35
C GLU A 89 23.89 -12.66 4.14
N VAL A 90 24.67 -12.90 3.10
CA VAL A 90 25.85 -12.07 2.77
C VAL A 90 25.44 -10.63 2.48
N ILE A 91 24.39 -10.42 1.68
CA ILE A 91 23.91 -9.07 1.31
C ILE A 91 23.34 -8.36 2.55
N LYS A 92 22.57 -9.04 3.41
CA LYS A 92 22.07 -8.47 4.67
C LYS A 92 23.21 -8.00 5.57
N SER A 93 24.24 -8.83 5.73
CA SER A 93 25.43 -8.49 6.50
C SER A 93 26.17 -7.29 5.90
N LEU A 94 26.36 -7.26 4.58
CA LEU A 94 27.02 -6.15 3.87
C LEU A 94 26.29 -4.82 4.07
N LEU A 95 24.97 -4.82 3.99
CA LEU A 95 24.12 -3.64 4.12
C LEU A 95 23.69 -3.36 5.56
N GLN A 96 24.13 -4.18 6.53
CA GLN A 96 23.82 -4.04 7.95
C GLN A 96 22.32 -4.01 8.28
N VAL A 97 21.53 -4.79 7.53
CA VAL A 97 20.07 -4.84 7.70
C VAL A 97 19.70 -5.68 8.92
N PRO A 98 18.85 -5.20 9.83
CA PRO A 98 18.42 -5.97 11.00
C PRO A 98 17.71 -7.28 10.59
N PRO A 99 17.91 -8.39 11.34
CA PRO A 99 17.44 -9.73 10.97
C PRO A 99 15.91 -9.89 10.92
N ASN A 100 15.13 -8.95 11.43
CA ASN A 100 13.68 -9.11 11.68
C ASN A 100 12.76 -8.14 10.91
N MET A 101 13.20 -7.55 9.82
CA MET A 101 12.33 -6.68 8.99
C MET A 101 11.83 -7.40 7.75
N GLY A 102 10.65 -8.03 7.84
CA GLY A 102 10.02 -8.77 6.74
C GLY A 102 8.59 -8.35 6.37
N ASN A 103 8.06 -7.29 6.98
CA ASN A 103 6.70 -6.78 6.69
C ASN A 103 6.72 -5.37 6.12
N GLY A 104 7.63 -5.10 5.19
CA GLY A 104 7.81 -3.80 4.58
C GLY A 104 6.51 -3.19 4.09
N LYS A 105 6.23 -1.99 4.57
CA LYS A 105 5.14 -1.16 4.08
C LYS A 105 5.73 0.03 3.37
N TYR A 106 5.51 0.09 2.07
CA TYR A 106 5.83 1.28 1.29
C TYR A 106 4.57 2.14 1.12
N LEU A 107 4.66 3.41 1.51
CA LEU A 107 3.53 4.34 1.48
C LEU A 107 2.26 3.77 2.14
N GLY A 108 2.43 3.01 3.23
CA GLY A 108 1.33 2.41 3.97
C GLY A 108 0.72 1.15 3.36
N MET A 109 1.25 0.66 2.23
CA MET A 109 0.88 -0.60 1.58
C MET A 109 1.97 -1.64 1.77
N SER A 110 1.60 -2.93 1.75
CA SER A 110 2.60 -4.01 1.74
C SER A 110 3.43 -3.93 0.45
N SER A 111 4.75 -3.88 0.57
CA SER A 111 5.68 -3.84 -0.56
C SER A 111 5.72 -5.14 -1.36
N MET A 112 5.30 -6.25 -0.75
CA MET A 112 5.26 -7.57 -1.40
C MET A 112 3.83 -7.98 -1.72
N ILE A 113 3.46 -7.98 -3.00
CA ILE A 113 2.18 -8.50 -3.47
C ILE A 113 2.31 -10.00 -3.74
N GLY A 114 2.00 -10.82 -2.74
CA GLY A 114 1.94 -12.26 -2.87
C GLY A 114 0.70 -12.74 -3.65
N ARG A 115 0.66 -14.04 -3.99
CA ARG A 115 -0.51 -14.68 -4.64
C ARG A 115 -1.79 -14.56 -3.79
N ASN A 116 -1.68 -14.51 -2.47
CA ASN A 116 -2.83 -14.38 -1.58
C ASN A 116 -3.18 -12.91 -1.32
N LYS A 117 -3.81 -12.28 -2.32
CA LYS A 117 -4.29 -10.88 -2.22
C LYS A 117 -5.24 -10.65 -1.04
N LYS A 118 -6.06 -11.65 -0.67
CA LYS A 118 -7.00 -11.52 0.45
C LYS A 118 -6.27 -11.34 1.79
N ALA A 119 -5.25 -12.15 2.04
CA ALA A 119 -4.44 -12.02 3.27
C ALA A 119 -3.69 -10.68 3.30
N MET A 120 -3.15 -10.25 2.16
CA MET A 120 -2.41 -9.01 2.05
C MET A 120 -3.27 -7.77 2.35
N PHE A 121 -4.51 -7.72 1.86
CA PHE A 121 -5.40 -6.58 2.08
C PHE A 121 -6.31 -6.73 3.33
N SER A 122 -6.19 -7.83 4.10
CA SER A 122 -7.01 -8.06 5.30
C SER A 122 -6.91 -6.93 6.32
N TYR A 123 -5.76 -6.26 6.40
CA TYR A 123 -5.56 -5.13 7.30
C TYR A 123 -6.54 -3.96 7.04
N LEU A 124 -7.06 -3.81 5.81
CA LEU A 124 -8.08 -2.81 5.49
C LEU A 124 -9.39 -3.11 6.22
N ARG A 125 -9.82 -4.40 6.19
CA ARG A 125 -10.96 -4.88 6.95
C ARG A 125 -10.79 -4.59 8.44
N ASP A 126 -9.60 -4.89 8.98
CA ASP A 126 -9.31 -4.71 10.40
C ASP A 126 -9.25 -3.22 10.79
N LYS A 127 -8.80 -2.35 9.88
CA LYS A 127 -8.87 -0.88 10.07
C LYS A 127 -10.32 -0.39 10.11
N VAL A 128 -11.17 -0.82 9.17
CA VAL A 128 -12.59 -0.47 9.15
C VAL A 128 -13.28 -1.00 10.40
N TRP A 129 -13.02 -2.25 10.77
CA TRP A 129 -13.58 -2.88 11.97
C TRP A 129 -13.25 -2.10 13.25
N ARG A 130 -11.98 -1.74 13.44
CA ARG A 130 -11.55 -0.93 14.61
C ARG A 130 -12.28 0.41 14.68
N LYS A 131 -12.48 1.09 13.55
CA LYS A 131 -13.24 2.34 13.52
C LYS A 131 -14.71 2.11 13.90
N ILE A 132 -15.36 1.11 13.33
CA ILE A 132 -16.74 0.74 13.65
C ILE A 132 -16.88 0.42 15.14
N GLN A 133 -15.96 -0.33 15.74
CA GLN A 133 -15.97 -0.64 17.16
C GLN A 133 -15.86 0.61 18.05
N GLN A 134 -15.00 1.57 17.68
CA GLN A 134 -14.87 2.84 18.39
C GLN A 134 -16.16 3.69 18.38
N TRP A 135 -17.00 3.49 17.34
CA TRP A 135 -18.25 4.24 17.19
C TRP A 135 -19.47 3.51 17.75
N SER A 136 -19.43 2.18 17.82
CA SER A 136 -20.58 1.35 18.21
C SER A 136 -21.06 1.57 19.65
N GLY A 137 -20.19 2.09 20.53
CA GLY A 137 -20.54 2.44 21.91
C GLY A 137 -21.11 3.87 22.07
N LYS A 138 -21.18 4.65 20.98
CA LYS A 138 -21.61 6.05 21.04
C LYS A 138 -23.05 6.19 20.57
N HIS A 139 -23.85 7.05 21.24
CA HIS A 139 -25.21 7.38 20.82
C HIS A 139 -25.16 8.28 19.57
N LEU A 140 -25.03 7.67 18.40
CA LEU A 140 -24.97 8.37 17.13
C LEU A 140 -26.34 8.38 16.44
N SER A 141 -26.76 9.56 16.00
CA SER A 141 -27.92 9.72 15.11
C SER A 141 -27.67 9.05 13.75
N LYS A 142 -28.72 8.78 12.99
CA LYS A 142 -28.60 8.28 11.61
C LYS A 142 -27.72 9.18 10.73
N ALA A 143 -27.90 10.49 10.85
CA ALA A 143 -27.08 11.46 10.14
C ALA A 143 -25.57 11.35 10.53
N GLY A 144 -25.28 11.26 11.83
CA GLY A 144 -23.90 11.06 12.32
C GLY A 144 -23.27 9.76 11.79
N ARG A 145 -24.02 8.64 11.79
CA ARG A 145 -23.55 7.37 11.19
C ARG A 145 -23.28 7.52 9.70
N GLN A 146 -24.14 8.22 8.96
CA GLN A 146 -23.96 8.45 7.52
C GLN A 146 -22.67 9.22 7.23
N VAL A 147 -22.40 10.26 8.00
CA VAL A 147 -21.15 11.05 7.87
C VAL A 147 -19.94 10.16 8.13
N LEU A 148 -19.91 9.42 9.25
CA LEU A 148 -18.78 8.55 9.58
C LEU A 148 -18.55 7.44 8.54
N ILE A 149 -19.61 6.86 8.00
CA ILE A 149 -19.49 5.86 6.92
C ILE A 149 -18.87 6.49 5.68
N LYS A 150 -19.40 7.62 5.21
CA LYS A 150 -18.96 8.26 3.96
C LYS A 150 -17.54 8.84 4.07
N SER A 151 -17.26 9.55 5.16
CA SER A 151 -16.01 10.28 5.31
C SER A 151 -14.84 9.44 5.84
N VAL A 152 -15.12 8.38 6.61
CA VAL A 152 -14.07 7.58 7.24
C VAL A 152 -14.09 6.13 6.78
N ALA A 153 -15.18 5.39 7.01
CA ALA A 153 -15.17 3.95 6.74
C ALA A 153 -14.92 3.63 5.25
N GLN A 154 -15.56 4.36 4.36
CA GLN A 154 -15.41 4.20 2.91
C GLN A 154 -14.14 4.84 2.34
N SER A 155 -13.48 5.73 3.06
CA SER A 155 -12.20 6.31 2.62
C SER A 155 -10.99 5.42 2.94
N ILE A 156 -11.08 4.55 3.95
CA ILE A 156 -9.97 3.65 4.34
C ILE A 156 -9.44 2.81 3.18
N PRO A 157 -10.27 2.11 2.38
CA PRO A 157 -9.78 1.30 1.27
C PRO A 157 -9.43 2.12 0.01
N THR A 158 -9.84 3.39 -0.09
CA THR A 158 -9.75 4.20 -1.33
C THR A 158 -8.33 4.29 -1.87
N TYR A 159 -7.35 4.48 -1.01
CA TYR A 159 -5.96 4.58 -1.42
C TYR A 159 -5.46 3.27 -2.09
N CYS A 160 -5.77 2.11 -1.51
CA CYS A 160 -5.43 0.83 -2.15
C CYS A 160 -6.23 0.59 -3.42
N MET A 161 -7.51 1.00 -3.45
CA MET A 161 -8.40 0.88 -4.61
C MET A 161 -7.94 1.72 -5.81
N SER A 162 -7.24 2.82 -5.58
CA SER A 162 -6.68 3.64 -6.65
C SER A 162 -5.54 2.95 -7.40
N THR A 163 -4.95 1.91 -6.83
CA THR A 163 -3.79 1.23 -7.41
C THR A 163 -4.04 -0.25 -7.68
N PHE A 164 -4.90 -0.89 -6.88
CA PHE A 164 -5.13 -2.33 -6.94
C PHE A 164 -6.61 -2.67 -7.07
N LEU A 165 -6.90 -3.70 -7.85
CA LEU A 165 -8.20 -4.35 -7.83
C LEU A 165 -8.27 -5.24 -6.58
N LEU A 166 -9.08 -4.81 -5.61
CA LEU A 166 -9.27 -5.55 -4.37
C LEU A 166 -10.10 -6.82 -4.61
N PRO A 167 -9.86 -7.90 -3.85
CA PRO A 167 -10.71 -9.09 -3.90
C PRO A 167 -12.17 -8.74 -3.57
N THR A 168 -13.11 -9.24 -4.38
CA THR A 168 -14.55 -9.02 -4.19
C THR A 168 -15.02 -9.44 -2.81
N THR A 169 -14.56 -10.60 -2.34
CA THR A 169 -14.88 -11.13 -1.01
C THR A 169 -14.49 -10.18 0.13
N LEU A 170 -13.36 -9.48 0.00
CA LEU A 170 -12.94 -8.47 0.98
C LEU A 170 -13.86 -7.25 0.95
N GLY A 171 -14.22 -6.78 -0.25
CA GLY A 171 -15.17 -5.68 -0.43
C GLY A 171 -16.52 -6.01 0.22
N GLU A 172 -17.04 -7.21 -0.01
CA GLU A 172 -18.29 -7.68 0.59
C GLU A 172 -18.21 -7.79 2.12
N GLU A 173 -17.09 -8.25 2.67
CA GLU A 173 -16.89 -8.30 4.12
C GLU A 173 -16.93 -6.90 4.73
N ILE A 174 -16.26 -5.92 4.11
CA ILE A 174 -16.26 -4.52 4.54
C ILE A 174 -17.68 -3.94 4.43
N GLN A 175 -18.37 -4.16 3.32
CA GLN A 175 -19.74 -3.67 3.12
C GLN A 175 -20.72 -4.25 4.15
N ARG A 176 -20.58 -5.53 4.48
CA ARG A 176 -21.41 -6.18 5.54
C ARG A 176 -21.19 -5.55 6.91
N MET A 177 -19.93 -5.22 7.26
CA MET A 177 -19.63 -4.56 8.53
C MET A 177 -20.22 -3.15 8.59
N ILE A 178 -20.09 -2.38 7.50
CA ILE A 178 -20.64 -1.02 7.41
C ILE A 178 -22.18 -1.06 7.46
N ASN A 179 -22.80 -2.03 6.77
CA ASN A 179 -24.25 -2.21 6.79
C ASN A 179 -24.76 -2.53 8.20
N SER A 180 -24.10 -3.43 8.90
CA SER A 180 -24.40 -3.75 10.31
C SER A 180 -24.30 -2.52 11.21
N PHE A 181 -23.27 -1.70 11.04
CA PHE A 181 -23.11 -0.45 11.79
C PHE A 181 -24.20 0.57 11.45
N TRP A 182 -24.58 0.70 10.18
CA TRP A 182 -25.67 1.58 9.75
C TRP A 182 -26.99 1.27 10.46
N TRP A 183 -27.34 -0.01 10.50
CA TRP A 183 -28.59 -0.46 11.13
C TRP A 183 -28.50 -0.53 12.66
N GLY A 184 -27.32 -0.47 13.25
CA GLY A 184 -27.11 -0.61 14.69
C GLY A 184 -27.20 -2.04 15.17
N SER A 185 -27.02 -2.99 14.27
CA SER A 185 -27.02 -4.43 14.57
C SER A 185 -25.74 -4.80 15.31
N ASN A 186 -25.74 -4.69 16.64
CA ASN A 186 -24.60 -5.10 17.44
C ASN A 186 -24.69 -6.62 17.63
N ARG A 187 -23.79 -7.39 17.03
CA ARG A 187 -23.73 -8.86 17.14
C ARG A 187 -23.65 -9.38 18.59
N ARG A 188 -23.28 -8.52 19.55
CA ARG A 188 -23.23 -8.86 20.98
C ARG A 188 -24.58 -8.83 21.70
N GLN A 189 -25.62 -8.17 21.15
CA GLN A 189 -26.92 -8.00 21.77
C GLN A 189 -28.11 -8.58 20.94
N GLY A 190 -27.84 -9.42 19.96
CA GLY A 190 -28.84 -10.12 19.17
C GLY A 190 -29.69 -9.23 18.25
N ARG A 191 -29.77 -9.63 16.99
CA ARG A 191 -30.82 -9.34 16.01
C ARG A 191 -31.16 -7.88 15.74
N GLY A 192 -30.23 -7.12 15.16
CA GLY A 192 -30.66 -5.96 14.38
C GLY A 192 -31.16 -6.39 12.99
N ILE A 193 -32.30 -5.90 12.57
CA ILE A 193 -32.86 -6.15 11.24
C ILE A 193 -32.21 -5.18 10.25
N ASN A 194 -31.63 -5.71 9.19
CA ASN A 194 -31.18 -4.90 8.06
C ASN A 194 -32.36 -4.68 7.10
N TRP A 195 -33.03 -3.54 7.22
CA TRP A 195 -34.25 -3.23 6.46
C TRP A 195 -34.03 -3.12 4.95
N LEU A 196 -32.83 -2.71 4.53
CA LEU A 196 -32.47 -2.59 3.13
C LEU A 196 -31.15 -3.31 2.86
N SER A 197 -31.04 -3.91 1.67
CA SER A 197 -29.79 -4.47 1.17
C SER A 197 -28.76 -3.36 0.94
N TRP A 198 -27.47 -3.74 0.94
CA TRP A 198 -26.40 -2.78 0.66
C TRP A 198 -26.57 -2.12 -0.71
N ASP A 199 -27.01 -2.88 -1.72
CA ASP A 199 -27.23 -2.36 -3.09
C ASP A 199 -28.26 -1.24 -3.12
N LYS A 200 -29.35 -1.36 -2.38
CA LYS A 200 -30.33 -0.28 -2.22
C LYS A 200 -29.74 0.93 -1.51
N LEU A 201 -28.92 0.74 -0.49
CA LEU A 201 -28.27 1.83 0.23
C LEU A 201 -27.24 2.57 -0.64
N THR A 202 -26.67 1.91 -1.64
CA THR A 202 -25.72 2.53 -2.58
C THR A 202 -26.37 3.35 -3.68
N MET A 203 -27.66 3.17 -3.93
CA MET A 203 -28.40 3.96 -4.91
C MET A 203 -28.36 5.46 -4.56
N ARG A 204 -28.51 6.31 -5.57
CA ARG A 204 -28.63 7.75 -5.38
C ARG A 204 -29.87 8.09 -4.55
N LYS A 205 -29.83 9.21 -3.84
CA LYS A 205 -30.96 9.67 -3.00
C LYS A 205 -32.26 9.83 -3.79
N GLU A 206 -32.16 10.26 -5.03
CA GLU A 206 -33.29 10.41 -5.98
C GLU A 206 -34.06 9.10 -6.21
N TYR A 207 -33.37 7.96 -6.05
CA TYR A 207 -33.95 6.62 -6.21
C TYR A 207 -34.16 5.91 -4.86
N GLY A 208 -34.27 6.65 -3.77
CA GLY A 208 -34.53 6.10 -2.44
C GLY A 208 -33.32 5.49 -1.72
N GLY A 209 -32.13 5.66 -2.26
CA GLY A 209 -30.88 5.23 -1.62
C GLY A 209 -30.30 6.30 -0.67
N ILE A 210 -29.17 6.00 -0.07
CA ILE A 210 -28.41 6.89 0.80
C ILE A 210 -27.16 7.44 0.08
N GLY A 211 -26.83 6.84 -1.05
CA GLY A 211 -25.64 7.17 -1.82
C GLY A 211 -24.34 6.73 -1.14
N PHE A 212 -24.33 5.56 -0.51
CA PHE A 212 -23.10 4.90 -0.11
C PHE A 212 -22.36 4.38 -1.35
N ARG A 213 -21.05 4.20 -1.24
CA ARG A 213 -20.25 3.65 -2.35
C ARG A 213 -20.37 2.13 -2.38
N HIS A 214 -20.66 1.57 -3.55
CA HIS A 214 -20.47 0.15 -3.79
C HIS A 214 -18.98 -0.10 -4.05
N LEU A 215 -18.29 -0.74 -3.12
CA LEU A 215 -16.82 -0.78 -3.11
C LEU A 215 -16.22 -1.38 -4.40
N PHE A 216 -16.79 -2.46 -4.92
CA PHE A 216 -16.28 -3.08 -6.15
C PHE A 216 -16.45 -2.15 -7.36
N GLY A 217 -17.64 -1.61 -7.58
CA GLY A 217 -17.89 -0.68 -8.68
C GLY A 217 -17.05 0.60 -8.58
N PHE A 218 -16.87 1.11 -7.35
CA PHE A 218 -16.02 2.28 -7.11
C PHE A 218 -14.53 1.97 -7.37
N ASN A 219 -14.05 0.77 -7.01
CA ASN A 219 -12.68 0.34 -7.29
C ASN A 219 -12.44 0.24 -8.81
N LEU A 220 -13.36 -0.35 -9.55
CA LEU A 220 -13.27 -0.40 -11.02
C LEU A 220 -13.24 0.99 -11.64
N ALA A 221 -14.10 1.90 -11.19
CA ALA A 221 -14.13 3.27 -11.68
C ALA A 221 -12.82 4.01 -11.43
N MET A 222 -12.22 3.85 -10.25
CA MET A 222 -10.92 4.44 -9.91
C MET A 222 -9.77 3.92 -10.77
N LEU A 223 -9.76 2.63 -11.08
CA LEU A 223 -8.74 2.04 -11.96
C LEU A 223 -8.97 2.43 -13.42
N GLY A 224 -10.23 2.43 -13.89
CA GLY A 224 -10.59 2.80 -15.27
C GLY A 224 -10.27 4.26 -15.58
N SER A 225 -10.44 5.18 -14.64
CA SER A 225 -10.09 6.59 -14.83
C SER A 225 -8.60 6.84 -15.08
N LYS A 226 -7.71 5.93 -14.65
CA LYS A 226 -6.27 6.01 -14.91
C LYS A 226 -5.88 5.52 -16.30
N VAL A 227 -6.62 4.55 -16.85
CA VAL A 227 -6.33 3.97 -18.17
C VAL A 227 -6.81 4.90 -19.31
N GLY A 228 -7.83 5.70 -19.06
CA GLY A 228 -8.35 6.65 -20.05
C GLY A 228 -7.57 7.97 -20.20
N ASN A 229 -6.58 8.22 -19.34
CA ASN A 229 -5.74 9.43 -19.34
C ASN A 229 -4.27 9.16 -19.76
N SER A 230 -3.98 7.99 -20.32
CA SER A 230 -2.64 7.60 -20.79
C SER A 230 -2.59 7.54 -22.31
#